data_ddfd59f5bf7d17de9d9c77e17c28721c
#
_entry.id   ddfd59f5bf7d17de9d9c77e17c28721c
#
_cell.length_a   1.000
_cell.length_b   1.000
_cell.length_c   1.000
_cell.angle_alpha   90.00
_cell.angle_beta   90.00
_cell.angle_gamma   90.00
#
_symmetry.space_group_name_H-M   'P 1'
#
loop_
_entity.id
_entity.type
_entity.pdbx_description
1 polymer ?
#
loop_
_entity_poly.entity_id
_entity_poly.type
_entity_poly.pdbx_seq_one_letter_code
_entity_poly.pdbx_strand_id
1 'polypeptide(L)'
;CIRDRPYNLLGIPLIILRDKERKIRVFHNVCSHRGFKLLDEPCSLKNVLRCPYHSWSYDFDGKLVATPHIGGLNVHETDKFDKSKSNLKEVRTKVWMDIIFININGNELEFDEYIKPLEERWSKFISKEDQKLLKHSNDHGYFSLDVKCNWKFAIENYCESYHLPWIHPELNKVSNISNHYHIQGLPNRFAGQGTNKYDQPIKGNQSFNNFPNWPKDLSKKAEYIALFPNVMIGLHIDHFYVFWLEPKSITQTKEHLMMYYVGDDL
;
A
#
# COMPACT_ATOMS: atom_id res chain seq x y z
N CYS A 1 -1.27 -10.43 -17.42
CA CYS A 1 -1.30 -9.73 -16.12
C CYS A 1 -2.67 -9.12 -15.90
N ILE A 2 -3.29 -9.42 -14.76
CA ILE A 2 -4.53 -8.77 -14.32
C ILE A 2 -4.14 -7.34 -13.91
N ARG A 3 -4.75 -6.33 -14.57
CA ARG A 3 -4.42 -4.92 -14.35
C ARG A 3 -5.42 -4.19 -13.47
N ASP A 4 -6.67 -4.65 -13.48
CA ASP A 4 -7.80 -3.91 -12.94
C ASP A 4 -8.47 -4.75 -11.86
N ARG A 5 -8.62 -4.20 -10.65
CA ARG A 5 -9.09 -4.96 -9.48
C ARG A 5 -10.17 -4.20 -8.72
N PRO A 6 -11.30 -4.85 -8.41
CA PRO A 6 -12.18 -4.36 -7.36
C PRO A 6 -11.50 -4.54 -6.00
N TYR A 7 -11.74 -3.60 -5.11
CA TYR A 7 -11.28 -3.64 -3.73
C TYR A 7 -12.38 -3.12 -2.81
N ASN A 8 -12.58 -3.77 -1.68
CA ASN A 8 -13.54 -3.31 -0.69
C ASN A 8 -12.78 -2.79 0.53
N LEU A 9 -12.82 -1.50 0.76
CA LEU A 9 -12.22 -0.87 1.92
C LEU A 9 -13.31 -0.56 2.95
N LEU A 10 -13.44 -1.39 3.99
CA LEU A 10 -14.39 -1.18 5.08
C LEU A 10 -15.84 -0.90 4.59
N GLY A 11 -16.28 -1.63 3.58
CA GLY A 11 -17.60 -1.45 2.97
C GLY A 11 -17.65 -0.44 1.82
N ILE A 12 -16.57 0.30 1.56
CA ILE A 12 -16.47 1.23 0.43
C ILE A 12 -15.98 0.46 -0.80
N PRO A 13 -16.80 0.30 -1.84
CA PRO A 13 -16.38 -0.39 -3.05
C PRO A 13 -15.48 0.52 -3.90
N LEU A 14 -14.28 0.05 -4.19
CA LEU A 14 -13.27 0.75 -5.00
C LEU A 14 -12.88 -0.07 -6.22
N ILE A 15 -12.34 0.60 -7.24
CA ILE A 15 -11.64 -0.02 -8.36
C ILE A 15 -10.24 0.56 -8.42
N ILE A 16 -9.24 -0.30 -8.47
CA ILE A 16 -7.84 0.06 -8.73
C ILE A 16 -7.57 -0.28 -10.19
N LEU A 17 -7.30 0.75 -11.00
CA LEU A 17 -7.01 0.64 -12.42
C LEU A 17 -5.55 0.99 -12.71
N ARG A 18 -5.01 0.40 -13.76
CA ARG A 18 -3.75 0.84 -14.35
C ARG A 18 -4.02 1.38 -15.75
N ASP A 19 -3.85 2.68 -15.93
CA ASP A 19 -4.08 3.35 -17.21
C ASP A 19 -3.05 2.97 -18.29
N LYS A 20 -3.16 3.58 -19.47
CA LYS A 20 -2.28 3.28 -20.63
C LYS A 20 -0.83 3.70 -20.38
N GLU A 21 -0.61 4.74 -19.61
CA GLU A 21 0.70 5.21 -19.16
C GLU A 21 1.25 4.41 -17.97
N ARG A 22 0.53 3.33 -17.55
CA ARG A 22 0.84 2.47 -16.40
C ARG A 22 0.70 3.18 -15.04
N LYS A 23 0.07 4.32 -14.98
CA LYS A 23 -0.25 5.02 -13.74
C LYS A 23 -1.39 4.31 -13.02
N ILE A 24 -1.28 4.18 -11.71
CA ILE A 24 -2.35 3.66 -10.85
C ILE A 24 -3.37 4.77 -10.61
N ARG A 25 -4.64 4.43 -10.80
CA ARG A 25 -5.79 5.28 -10.49
C ARG A 25 -6.80 4.50 -9.67
N VAL A 26 -7.43 5.16 -8.74
CA VAL A 26 -8.47 4.55 -7.89
C VAL A 26 -9.76 5.35 -8.01
N PHE A 27 -10.86 4.64 -8.23
CA PHE A 27 -12.20 5.22 -8.32
C PHE A 27 -13.15 4.49 -7.37
N HIS A 28 -14.24 5.15 -7.01
CA HIS A 28 -15.36 4.42 -6.43
C HIS A 28 -15.93 3.44 -7.47
N ASN A 29 -16.13 2.19 -7.07
CA ASN A 29 -16.68 1.13 -7.90
C ASN A 29 -18.19 1.23 -8.04
N VAL A 30 -18.66 2.39 -8.48
CA VAL A 30 -20.07 2.76 -8.51
C VAL A 30 -20.37 3.54 -9.79
N CYS A 31 -21.29 3.03 -10.59
CA CYS A 31 -21.77 3.71 -11.80
C CYS A 31 -22.51 5.00 -11.41
N SER A 32 -22.15 6.12 -12.02
CA SER A 32 -22.79 7.44 -11.76
C SER A 32 -24.24 7.54 -12.23
N HIS A 33 -24.74 6.53 -12.98
CA HIS A 33 -26.14 6.49 -13.41
C HIS A 33 -27.10 6.11 -12.27
N ARG A 34 -26.99 4.88 -11.76
CA ARG A 34 -27.88 4.32 -10.71
C ARG A 34 -27.15 3.54 -9.65
N GLY A 35 -25.90 3.86 -9.38
CA GLY A 35 -25.14 3.26 -8.28
C GLY A 35 -24.78 1.78 -8.47
N PHE A 36 -24.91 1.24 -9.68
CA PHE A 36 -24.56 -0.18 -9.91
C PHE A 36 -23.05 -0.39 -9.80
N LYS A 37 -22.64 -1.50 -9.20
CA LYS A 37 -21.23 -1.89 -9.09
C LYS A 37 -20.68 -2.22 -10.49
N LEU A 38 -19.52 -1.64 -10.83
CA LEU A 38 -18.97 -1.71 -12.18
C LEU A 38 -18.14 -2.97 -12.41
N LEU A 39 -17.39 -3.41 -11.39
CA LEU A 39 -16.46 -4.52 -11.47
C LEU A 39 -16.58 -5.40 -10.22
N ASP A 40 -16.85 -6.70 -10.40
CA ASP A 40 -16.94 -7.67 -9.31
C ASP A 40 -15.65 -8.46 -9.12
N GLU A 41 -14.94 -8.77 -10.21
CA GLU A 41 -13.76 -9.63 -10.22
C GLU A 41 -12.57 -8.95 -10.89
N PRO A 42 -11.34 -9.33 -10.55
CA PRO A 42 -10.15 -8.85 -11.24
C PRO A 42 -10.17 -9.20 -12.73
N CYS A 43 -9.83 -8.24 -13.57
CA CYS A 43 -9.81 -8.44 -15.03
C CYS A 43 -8.72 -7.60 -15.71
N SER A 44 -8.66 -7.69 -17.03
CA SER A 44 -7.85 -6.81 -17.88
C SER A 44 -8.78 -6.10 -18.87
N LEU A 45 -9.15 -4.88 -18.54
CA LEU A 45 -9.95 -4.04 -19.42
C LEU A 45 -9.14 -3.64 -20.65
N LYS A 46 -9.75 -3.65 -21.83
CA LYS A 46 -9.05 -3.28 -23.07
C LYS A 46 -9.06 -1.77 -23.31
N ASN A 47 -10.23 -1.14 -23.21
CA ASN A 47 -10.42 0.26 -23.57
C ASN A 47 -11.29 1.05 -22.59
N VAL A 48 -12.36 0.43 -22.07
CA VAL A 48 -13.35 1.10 -21.21
C VAL A 48 -13.84 0.18 -20.10
N LEU A 49 -14.25 0.79 -19.01
CA LEU A 49 -15.01 0.16 -17.94
C LEU A 49 -16.50 0.33 -18.26
N ARG A 50 -17.20 -0.75 -18.55
CA ARG A 50 -18.61 -0.74 -18.94
C ARG A 50 -19.51 -1.21 -17.80
N CYS A 51 -20.50 -0.40 -17.47
CA CYS A 51 -21.52 -0.78 -16.50
C CYS A 51 -22.40 -1.93 -17.05
N PRO A 52 -22.51 -3.05 -16.31
CA PRO A 52 -23.30 -4.18 -16.80
C PRO A 52 -24.81 -3.92 -16.81
N TYR A 53 -25.30 -2.87 -16.13
CA TYR A 53 -26.72 -2.55 -16.03
C TYR A 53 -27.26 -1.86 -17.31
N HIS A 54 -26.70 -0.69 -17.68
CA HIS A 54 -27.18 0.08 -18.85
C HIS A 54 -26.06 0.45 -19.82
N SER A 55 -24.92 -0.25 -19.75
CA SER A 55 -23.77 -0.07 -20.64
C SER A 55 -23.15 1.33 -20.66
N TRP A 56 -23.40 2.16 -19.63
CA TRP A 56 -22.62 3.38 -19.45
C TRP A 56 -21.15 3.02 -19.37
N SER A 57 -20.33 3.68 -20.18
CA SER A 57 -18.93 3.31 -20.31
C SER A 57 -18.01 4.47 -19.94
N TYR A 58 -16.97 4.16 -19.18
CA TYR A 58 -15.98 5.11 -18.69
C TYR A 58 -14.60 4.74 -19.24
N ASP A 59 -13.81 5.75 -19.60
CA ASP A 59 -12.40 5.53 -19.94
C ASP A 59 -11.55 5.30 -18.66
N PHE A 60 -10.24 5.12 -18.83
CA PHE A 60 -9.34 4.88 -17.70
C PHE A 60 -9.02 6.15 -16.88
N ASP A 61 -9.43 7.32 -17.38
CA ASP A 61 -9.43 8.57 -16.61
C ASP A 61 -10.73 8.77 -15.81
N GLY A 62 -11.64 7.80 -15.88
CA GLY A 62 -12.94 7.85 -15.21
C GLY A 62 -13.96 8.73 -15.93
N LYS A 63 -13.67 9.25 -17.12
CA LYS A 63 -14.60 10.08 -17.89
C LYS A 63 -15.69 9.22 -18.51
N LEU A 64 -16.93 9.69 -18.43
CA LEU A 64 -18.07 9.05 -19.07
C LEU A 64 -18.01 9.27 -20.58
N VAL A 65 -17.74 8.21 -21.35
CA VAL A 65 -17.54 8.28 -22.80
C VAL A 65 -18.72 7.78 -23.63
N ALA A 66 -19.56 6.90 -23.06
CA ALA A 66 -20.74 6.39 -23.78
C ALA A 66 -21.96 6.26 -22.85
N THR A 67 -23.13 6.70 -23.37
CA THR A 67 -24.42 6.71 -22.67
C THR A 67 -25.52 6.18 -23.60
N PRO A 68 -25.58 4.85 -23.83
CA PRO A 68 -26.55 4.27 -24.75
C PRO A 68 -27.99 4.67 -24.38
N HIS A 69 -28.76 5.10 -25.40
CA HIS A 69 -30.18 5.45 -25.32
C HIS A 69 -30.52 6.63 -24.39
N ILE A 70 -29.57 7.49 -24.01
CA ILE A 70 -29.78 8.61 -23.09
C ILE A 70 -30.86 9.61 -23.59
N GLY A 71 -30.96 9.78 -24.88
CA GLY A 71 -31.97 10.64 -25.54
C GLY A 71 -33.23 9.92 -25.98
N GLY A 72 -33.34 8.60 -25.74
CA GLY A 72 -34.41 7.73 -26.22
C GLY A 72 -33.87 6.51 -26.99
N LEU A 73 -34.74 5.65 -27.48
CA LEU A 73 -34.35 4.43 -28.19
C LEU A 73 -33.44 4.76 -29.40
N ASN A 74 -32.21 4.20 -29.41
CA ASN A 74 -31.17 4.43 -30.41
C ASN A 74 -30.65 5.89 -30.51
N VAL A 75 -30.99 6.74 -29.55
CA VAL A 75 -30.43 8.10 -29.41
C VAL A 75 -29.40 8.12 -28.27
N HIS A 76 -28.14 8.14 -28.63
CA HIS A 76 -27.04 7.93 -27.67
C HIS A 76 -26.44 9.24 -27.10
N GLU A 77 -26.90 10.39 -27.59
CA GLU A 77 -26.49 11.71 -27.17
C GLU A 77 -27.70 12.67 -27.11
N THR A 78 -27.63 13.67 -26.28
CA THR A 78 -28.64 14.74 -26.15
C THR A 78 -28.02 15.97 -25.49
N ASP A 79 -28.39 17.16 -25.97
CA ASP A 79 -27.94 18.43 -25.40
C ASP A 79 -28.49 18.66 -23.95
N LYS A 80 -29.45 17.86 -23.54
CA LYS A 80 -30.04 17.93 -22.19
C LYS A 80 -29.20 17.21 -21.13
N PHE A 81 -28.15 16.48 -21.54
CA PHE A 81 -27.32 15.69 -20.65
C PHE A 81 -25.82 16.01 -20.82
N ASP A 82 -25.24 16.57 -19.76
CA ASP A 82 -23.81 16.86 -19.69
C ASP A 82 -23.05 15.65 -19.11
N LYS A 83 -22.39 14.88 -19.96
CA LYS A 83 -21.57 13.71 -19.57
C LYS A 83 -20.48 14.06 -18.56
N SER A 84 -19.90 15.27 -18.61
CA SER A 84 -18.80 15.68 -17.74
C SER A 84 -19.15 15.69 -16.25
N LYS A 85 -20.44 15.86 -15.93
CA LYS A 85 -20.97 15.84 -14.56
C LYS A 85 -21.20 14.42 -14.02
N SER A 86 -21.01 13.40 -14.84
CA SER A 86 -21.30 12.00 -14.52
C SER A 86 -20.06 11.11 -14.65
N ASN A 87 -18.87 11.68 -14.52
CA ASN A 87 -17.62 10.94 -14.44
C ASN A 87 -17.57 10.07 -13.18
N LEU A 88 -16.71 9.07 -13.16
CA LEU A 88 -16.43 8.31 -11.94
C LEU A 88 -15.82 9.23 -10.89
N LYS A 89 -16.17 9.00 -9.63
CA LYS A 89 -15.56 9.70 -8.51
C LYS A 89 -14.18 9.12 -8.25
N GLU A 90 -13.16 9.90 -8.57
CA GLU A 90 -11.77 9.53 -8.31
C GLU A 90 -11.42 9.66 -6.82
N VAL A 91 -10.58 8.74 -6.34
CA VAL A 91 -9.99 8.76 -5.01
C VAL A 91 -8.55 9.24 -5.14
N ARG A 92 -8.16 10.24 -4.36
CA ARG A 92 -6.79 10.74 -4.36
C ARG A 92 -5.81 9.61 -4.02
N THR A 93 -4.84 9.38 -4.89
CA THR A 93 -4.00 8.19 -4.87
C THR A 93 -2.54 8.56 -5.10
N LYS A 94 -1.64 7.93 -4.35
CA LYS A 94 -0.20 8.00 -4.55
C LYS A 94 0.43 6.62 -4.41
N VAL A 95 1.41 6.31 -5.24
CA VAL A 95 2.27 5.13 -5.08
C VAL A 95 3.60 5.58 -4.50
N TRP A 96 4.01 4.93 -3.42
CA TRP A 96 5.30 5.14 -2.76
C TRP A 96 5.88 3.78 -2.36
N MET A 97 7.11 3.50 -2.74
CA MET A 97 7.79 2.21 -2.50
C MET A 97 6.91 0.99 -2.84
N ASP A 98 6.26 1.04 -4.02
CA ASP A 98 5.32 0.02 -4.54
C ASP A 98 4.02 -0.16 -3.72
N ILE A 99 3.77 0.69 -2.75
CA ILE A 99 2.56 0.69 -1.92
C ILE A 99 1.58 1.75 -2.45
N ILE A 100 0.31 1.37 -2.60
CA ILE A 100 -0.75 2.27 -3.05
C ILE A 100 -1.40 2.92 -1.84
N PHE A 101 -1.17 4.21 -1.62
CA PHE A 101 -1.84 5.02 -0.62
C PHE A 101 -3.05 5.74 -1.23
N ILE A 102 -4.15 5.77 -0.51
CA ILE A 102 -5.38 6.43 -0.94
C ILE A 102 -5.92 7.37 0.15
N ASN A 103 -6.57 8.43 -0.29
CA ASN A 103 -7.26 9.36 0.58
C ASN A 103 -8.71 9.52 0.13
N ILE A 104 -9.63 8.87 0.85
CA ILE A 104 -11.04 8.74 0.46
C ILE A 104 -11.79 10.08 0.47
N ASN A 105 -11.56 10.91 1.48
CA ASN A 105 -12.25 12.20 1.61
C ASN A 105 -11.57 13.34 0.84
N GLY A 106 -10.31 13.14 0.41
CA GLY A 106 -9.54 14.13 -0.34
C GLY A 106 -9.02 15.32 0.46
N ASN A 107 -9.20 15.34 1.78
CA ASN A 107 -8.96 16.52 2.63
C ASN A 107 -7.65 16.49 3.41
N GLU A 108 -6.94 15.36 3.41
CA GLU A 108 -5.67 15.23 4.10
C GLU A 108 -4.54 15.94 3.35
N LEU A 109 -3.40 16.10 4.00
CA LEU A 109 -2.18 16.61 3.40
C LEU A 109 -1.87 15.92 2.06
N GLU A 110 -1.18 16.62 1.16
CA GLU A 110 -0.61 15.98 0.00
C GLU A 110 0.38 14.90 0.44
N PHE A 111 0.37 13.76 -0.24
CA PHE A 111 1.15 12.60 0.18
C PHE A 111 2.65 12.91 0.28
N ASP A 112 3.19 13.71 -0.62
CA ASP A 112 4.61 14.09 -0.61
C ASP A 112 4.97 14.91 0.64
N GLU A 113 4.05 15.75 1.14
CA GLU A 113 4.23 16.45 2.42
C GLU A 113 4.04 15.51 3.62
N TYR A 114 3.13 14.56 3.51
CA TYR A 114 2.88 13.56 4.54
C TYR A 114 4.10 12.67 4.79
N ILE A 115 4.74 12.14 3.74
CA ILE A 115 5.83 11.18 3.82
C ILE A 115 7.21 11.82 4.01
N LYS A 116 7.36 13.09 3.64
CA LYS A 116 8.65 13.82 3.64
C LYS A 116 9.46 13.66 4.94
N PRO A 117 8.90 13.80 6.16
CA PRO A 117 9.68 13.66 7.38
C PRO A 117 10.27 12.25 7.58
N LEU A 118 9.59 11.21 7.08
CA LEU A 118 10.14 9.85 7.08
C LEU A 118 11.23 9.68 6.03
N GLU A 119 11.04 10.22 4.83
CA GLU A 119 12.07 10.21 3.78
C GLU A 119 13.34 10.95 4.24
N GLU A 120 13.20 12.11 4.89
CA GLU A 120 14.31 12.84 5.49
C GLU A 120 15.02 12.01 6.58
N ARG A 121 14.26 11.33 7.43
CA ARG A 121 14.81 10.42 8.43
C ARG A 121 15.60 9.27 7.80
N TRP A 122 15.06 8.68 6.75
CA TRP A 122 15.64 7.51 6.10
C TRP A 122 16.73 7.84 5.08
N SER A 123 16.87 9.11 4.69
CA SER A 123 17.93 9.55 3.76
C SER A 123 19.35 9.22 4.24
N LYS A 124 19.54 9.02 5.55
CA LYS A 124 20.80 8.55 6.13
C LYS A 124 21.09 7.06 5.87
N PHE A 125 20.09 6.25 5.49
CA PHE A 125 20.24 4.83 5.21
C PHE A 125 20.23 4.54 3.71
N ILE A 126 19.22 5.07 3.02
CA ILE A 126 18.97 4.79 1.60
C ILE A 126 18.65 6.07 0.83
N SER A 127 19.14 6.14 -0.39
CA SER A 127 18.77 7.17 -1.35
C SER A 127 17.51 6.77 -2.16
N LYS A 128 16.97 7.70 -2.94
CA LYS A 128 15.90 7.39 -3.90
C LYS A 128 16.33 6.41 -4.99
N GLU A 129 17.61 6.40 -5.33
CA GLU A 129 18.17 5.43 -6.27
C GLU A 129 18.27 4.03 -5.64
N ASP A 130 18.68 3.94 -4.37
CA ASP A 130 18.71 2.66 -3.65
C ASP A 130 17.31 2.03 -3.54
N GLN A 131 16.25 2.84 -3.37
CA GLN A 131 14.87 2.35 -3.35
C GLN A 131 14.45 1.62 -4.63
N LYS A 132 15.04 1.99 -5.79
CA LYS A 132 14.76 1.33 -7.09
C LYS A 132 15.36 -0.06 -7.19
N LEU A 133 16.33 -0.40 -6.32
CA LEU A 133 16.94 -1.72 -6.26
C LEU A 133 16.06 -2.75 -5.55
N LEU A 134 15.00 -2.30 -4.87
CA LEU A 134 14.10 -3.20 -4.18
C LEU A 134 13.23 -3.99 -5.17
N LYS A 135 13.27 -5.31 -5.02
CA LYS A 135 12.48 -6.27 -5.81
C LYS A 135 11.69 -7.17 -4.87
N HIS A 136 10.47 -7.45 -5.21
CA HIS A 136 9.68 -8.46 -4.50
C HIS A 136 9.84 -9.83 -5.16
N SER A 137 9.86 -10.89 -4.37
CA SER A 137 9.76 -12.26 -4.89
C SER A 137 8.33 -12.55 -5.33
N ASN A 138 8.14 -12.98 -6.59
CA ASN A 138 6.82 -13.31 -7.11
C ASN A 138 6.21 -14.54 -6.44
N ASP A 139 7.03 -15.50 -5.98
CA ASP A 139 6.58 -16.80 -5.52
C ASP A 139 6.55 -16.94 -3.99
N HIS A 140 7.34 -16.15 -3.25
CA HIS A 140 7.51 -16.32 -1.80
C HIS A 140 7.49 -15.00 -1.00
N GLY A 141 7.31 -13.85 -1.65
CA GLY A 141 7.39 -12.54 -1.00
C GLY A 141 6.12 -12.11 -0.28
N TYR A 142 4.98 -12.75 -0.53
CA TYR A 142 3.69 -12.37 0.05
C TYR A 142 3.17 -13.40 1.04
N PHE A 143 2.73 -12.89 2.21
CA PHE A 143 2.05 -13.67 3.24
C PHE A 143 0.81 -12.93 3.72
N SER A 144 -0.14 -13.66 4.29
CA SER A 144 -1.23 -13.04 5.04
C SER A 144 -1.64 -13.92 6.22
N LEU A 145 -2.05 -13.29 7.30
CA LEU A 145 -2.56 -13.97 8.48
C LEU A 145 -3.78 -13.24 9.05
N ASP A 146 -4.66 -14.00 9.65
CA ASP A 146 -5.82 -13.48 10.36
C ASP A 146 -5.52 -13.43 11.86
N VAL A 147 -5.60 -12.23 12.46
CA VAL A 147 -5.37 -11.99 13.88
C VAL A 147 -6.67 -11.62 14.58
N LYS A 148 -6.89 -12.21 15.74
CA LYS A 148 -8.09 -11.99 16.58
C LYS A 148 -7.89 -10.75 17.47
N CYS A 149 -7.59 -9.60 16.85
CA CYS A 149 -7.46 -8.34 17.57
C CYS A 149 -7.94 -7.16 16.73
N ASN A 150 -8.12 -6.02 17.39
CA ASN A 150 -8.30 -4.75 16.70
C ASN A 150 -6.97 -4.33 16.05
N TRP A 151 -7.02 -3.82 14.83
CA TRP A 151 -5.83 -3.40 14.07
C TRP A 151 -4.95 -2.38 14.81
N LYS A 152 -5.52 -1.57 15.71
CA LYS A 152 -4.76 -0.60 16.51
C LYS A 152 -3.79 -1.27 17.47
N PHE A 153 -4.17 -2.42 18.05
CA PHE A 153 -3.26 -3.19 18.90
C PHE A 153 -2.08 -3.76 18.11
N ALA A 154 -2.27 -4.15 16.85
CA ALA A 154 -1.17 -4.57 16.00
C ALA A 154 -0.17 -3.42 15.77
N ILE A 155 -0.67 -2.19 15.52
CA ILE A 155 0.17 -0.99 15.41
C ILE A 155 0.90 -0.68 16.71
N GLU A 156 0.20 -0.68 17.84
CA GLU A 156 0.80 -0.42 19.16
C GLU A 156 1.90 -1.45 19.48
N ASN A 157 1.63 -2.73 19.27
CA ASN A 157 2.59 -3.81 19.46
C ASN A 157 3.82 -3.65 18.55
N TYR A 158 3.62 -3.22 17.29
CA TYR A 158 4.73 -3.00 16.36
C TYR A 158 5.63 -1.82 16.75
N CYS A 159 5.08 -0.81 17.40
CA CYS A 159 5.82 0.40 17.78
C CYS A 159 6.66 0.22 19.04
N GLU A 160 6.58 -0.91 19.76
CA GLU A 160 7.33 -1.15 20.99
C GLU A 160 8.11 -2.48 20.91
N SER A 161 9.12 -2.64 21.76
CA SER A 161 9.97 -3.85 21.80
C SER A 161 9.85 -4.62 23.11
N TYR A 162 9.00 -4.15 24.04
CA TYR A 162 8.91 -4.72 25.37
C TYR A 162 8.49 -6.19 25.39
N HIS A 163 7.65 -6.61 24.43
CA HIS A 163 7.17 -8.00 24.30
C HIS A 163 8.21 -8.97 23.73
N LEU A 164 9.29 -8.49 23.08
CA LEU A 164 10.23 -9.35 22.33
C LEU A 164 10.81 -10.50 23.16
N PRO A 165 11.28 -10.32 24.42
CA PRO A 165 11.87 -11.41 25.16
C PRO A 165 10.93 -12.59 25.43
N TRP A 166 9.61 -12.33 25.49
CA TRP A 166 8.60 -13.32 25.86
C TRP A 166 7.84 -13.88 24.68
N ILE A 167 7.51 -13.03 23.70
CA ILE A 167 6.67 -13.41 22.56
C ILE A 167 7.53 -13.81 21.37
N HIS A 168 8.67 -13.14 21.18
CA HIS A 168 9.59 -13.38 20.07
C HIS A 168 11.01 -13.67 20.54
N PRO A 169 11.26 -14.71 21.36
CA PRO A 169 12.58 -14.97 21.95
C PRO A 169 13.67 -15.20 20.88
N GLU A 170 13.34 -15.79 19.74
CA GLU A 170 14.30 -15.98 18.64
C GLU A 170 14.68 -14.64 17.98
N LEU A 171 13.73 -13.75 17.80
CA LEU A 171 14.01 -12.39 17.32
C LEU A 171 14.86 -11.62 18.36
N ASN A 172 14.55 -11.75 19.64
CA ASN A 172 15.33 -11.10 20.71
C ASN A 172 16.80 -11.58 20.78
N LYS A 173 17.13 -12.77 20.25
CA LYS A 173 18.53 -13.25 20.14
C LYS A 173 19.32 -12.44 19.10
N VAL A 174 18.70 -12.07 17.98
CA VAL A 174 19.35 -11.35 16.87
C VAL A 174 19.15 -9.84 16.95
N SER A 175 18.12 -9.39 17.68
CA SER A 175 17.79 -7.99 17.93
C SER A 175 17.35 -7.83 19.37
N ASN A 176 18.34 -7.78 20.28
CA ASN A 176 18.08 -7.76 21.71
C ASN A 176 17.39 -6.46 22.13
N ILE A 177 16.39 -6.56 22.99
CA ILE A 177 15.61 -5.43 23.51
C ILE A 177 16.48 -4.28 24.03
N SER A 178 17.63 -4.57 24.64
CA SER A 178 18.56 -3.55 25.17
C SER A 178 19.17 -2.64 24.08
N ASN A 179 19.10 -3.04 22.82
CA ASN A 179 19.59 -2.25 21.67
C ASN A 179 18.50 -1.44 21.00
N HIS A 180 17.24 -1.64 21.40
CA HIS A 180 16.12 -0.92 20.82
C HIS A 180 16.02 0.51 21.35
N TYR A 181 15.51 1.38 20.50
CA TYR A 181 15.21 2.78 20.83
C TYR A 181 13.87 3.18 20.25
N HIS A 182 13.19 4.07 20.92
CA HIS A 182 11.89 4.58 20.48
C HIS A 182 12.05 5.67 19.42
N ILE A 183 11.14 5.68 18.44
CA ILE A 183 11.01 6.69 17.41
C ILE A 183 9.68 7.41 17.62
N GLN A 184 9.72 8.60 18.20
CA GLN A 184 8.54 9.40 18.49
C GLN A 184 7.75 9.77 17.23
N GLY A 185 8.43 10.03 16.11
CA GLY A 185 7.82 10.42 14.87
C GLY A 185 7.01 11.71 14.94
N LEU A 186 5.92 11.75 14.18
CA LEU A 186 5.00 12.88 14.10
C LEU A 186 3.54 12.41 14.26
N PRO A 187 2.71 13.15 15.02
CA PRO A 187 1.29 12.83 15.18
C PRO A 187 0.59 12.68 13.83
N ASN A 188 -0.28 11.66 13.72
CA ASN A 188 -1.05 11.32 12.51
C ASN A 188 -0.19 11.04 11.26
N ARG A 189 1.12 10.84 11.38
CA ARG A 189 2.00 10.48 10.26
C ARG A 189 2.70 9.16 10.50
N PHE A 190 3.62 9.13 11.48
CA PHE A 190 4.34 7.91 11.82
C PHE A 190 4.87 7.93 13.25
N ALA A 191 5.08 6.74 13.77
CA ALA A 191 5.84 6.46 14.98
C ALA A 191 6.52 5.10 14.83
N GLY A 192 7.34 4.68 15.78
CA GLY A 192 7.92 3.36 15.71
C GLY A 192 9.07 3.14 16.66
N GLN A 193 9.91 2.21 16.30
CA GLN A 193 11.12 1.85 17.03
C GLN A 193 12.25 1.52 16.05
N GLY A 194 13.45 1.40 16.57
CA GLY A 194 14.60 0.91 15.84
C GLY A 194 15.52 0.12 16.74
N THR A 195 16.49 -0.54 16.16
CA THR A 195 17.56 -1.20 16.88
C THR A 195 18.92 -0.70 16.42
N ASN A 196 19.86 -0.58 17.36
CA ASN A 196 21.26 -0.28 17.05
C ASN A 196 22.05 -1.55 16.69
N LYS A 197 21.47 -2.74 16.95
CA LYS A 197 22.14 -4.00 16.70
C LYS A 197 21.12 -5.05 16.26
N TYR A 198 21.11 -5.30 14.96
CA TYR A 198 20.44 -6.41 14.34
C TYR A 198 21.51 -7.35 13.77
N ASP A 199 21.61 -8.53 14.33
CA ASP A 199 22.55 -9.54 13.88
C ASP A 199 21.77 -10.51 12.94
N GLN A 200 21.96 -10.32 11.63
CA GLN A 200 21.28 -11.13 10.60
C GLN A 200 21.39 -12.62 10.88
N PRO A 201 20.27 -13.36 10.89
CA PRO A 201 20.31 -14.80 11.00
C PRO A 201 20.83 -15.40 9.68
N ILE A 202 22.12 -15.65 9.59
CA ILE A 202 22.73 -16.34 8.43
C ILE A 202 22.40 -17.82 8.55
N LYS A 203 21.51 -18.31 7.70
CA LYS A 203 21.29 -19.75 7.50
C LYS A 203 22.03 -20.20 6.24
N GLY A 204 23.17 -20.90 6.43
CA GLY A 204 23.99 -21.37 5.33
C GLY A 204 24.90 -20.27 4.74
N ASN A 205 25.37 -20.48 3.50
CA ASN A 205 26.26 -19.53 2.80
C ASN A 205 25.51 -18.45 1.98
N GLN A 206 24.19 -18.30 2.18
CA GLN A 206 23.39 -17.34 1.43
C GLN A 206 23.06 -16.15 2.31
N SER A 207 23.59 -14.99 1.96
CA SER A 207 23.16 -13.68 2.47
C SER A 207 22.46 -12.93 1.35
N PHE A 208 21.44 -12.14 1.69
CA PHE A 208 20.85 -11.18 0.75
C PHE A 208 21.86 -10.08 0.42
N ASN A 209 21.73 -9.48 -0.77
CA ASN A 209 22.54 -8.34 -1.13
C ASN A 209 22.18 -7.13 -0.25
N ASN A 210 23.20 -6.42 0.21
CA ASN A 210 23.02 -5.18 0.95
C ASN A 210 22.75 -4.02 -0.01
N PHE A 211 22.06 -2.97 0.48
CA PHE A 211 22.04 -1.70 -0.22
C PHE A 211 23.48 -1.19 -0.40
N PRO A 212 23.89 -0.85 -1.64
CA PRO A 212 25.30 -0.56 -1.93
C PRO A 212 25.82 0.70 -1.21
N ASN A 213 24.94 1.65 -0.93
CA ASN A 213 25.28 2.93 -0.30
C ASN A 213 24.93 2.98 1.19
N TRP A 214 24.54 1.86 1.80
CA TRP A 214 24.25 1.83 3.24
C TRP A 214 25.52 2.16 4.05
N PRO A 215 25.46 3.13 5.00
CA PRO A 215 26.64 3.53 5.76
C PRO A 215 27.19 2.40 6.64
N LYS A 216 28.51 2.23 6.62
CA LYS A 216 29.19 1.13 7.35
C LYS A 216 28.96 1.20 8.85
N ASP A 217 28.93 2.39 9.42
CA ASP A 217 28.67 2.64 10.85
C ASP A 217 27.22 2.36 11.26
N LEU A 218 26.31 2.28 10.28
CA LEU A 218 24.91 1.94 10.48
C LEU A 218 24.57 0.49 10.05
N SER A 219 25.56 -0.34 9.71
CA SER A 219 25.39 -1.68 9.12
C SER A 219 24.53 -2.63 9.95
N LYS A 220 24.44 -2.40 11.27
CA LYS A 220 23.62 -3.22 12.17
C LYS A 220 22.32 -2.53 12.59
N LYS A 221 22.03 -1.37 12.07
CA LYS A 221 20.77 -0.67 12.40
C LYS A 221 19.63 -1.16 11.52
N ALA A 222 18.45 -1.21 12.15
CA ALA A 222 17.17 -1.38 11.46
C ALA A 222 16.13 -0.45 12.09
N GLU A 223 15.15 -0.04 11.31
CA GLU A 223 14.02 0.77 11.79
C GLU A 223 12.69 0.15 11.40
N TYR A 224 11.74 0.22 12.33
CA TYR A 224 10.41 -0.34 12.28
C TYR A 224 9.41 0.79 12.48
N ILE A 225 8.72 1.19 11.42
CA ILE A 225 7.88 2.37 11.39
C ILE A 225 6.42 1.98 11.12
N ALA A 226 5.53 2.44 11.96
CA ALA A 226 4.10 2.45 11.67
C ALA A 226 3.74 3.77 10.99
N LEU A 227 3.25 3.69 9.76
CA LEU A 227 2.67 4.80 9.01
C LEU A 227 1.15 4.82 9.27
N PHE A 228 0.67 5.93 9.78
CA PHE A 228 -0.76 6.10 10.06
C PHE A 228 -1.61 6.06 8.77
N PRO A 229 -2.77 5.35 8.75
CA PRO A 229 -3.32 4.64 9.90
C PRO A 229 -2.93 3.16 10.00
N ASN A 230 -2.58 2.47 8.92
CA ASN A 230 -2.65 1.01 8.86
C ASN A 230 -1.48 0.34 8.12
N VAL A 231 -0.35 1.01 7.97
CA VAL A 231 0.84 0.45 7.33
C VAL A 231 1.98 0.36 8.34
N MET A 232 2.66 -0.78 8.39
CA MET A 232 3.88 -0.99 9.17
C MET A 232 4.99 -1.40 8.23
N ILE A 233 6.15 -0.80 8.35
CA ILE A 233 7.28 -1.02 7.45
C ILE A 233 8.55 -1.25 8.25
N GLY A 234 9.40 -2.13 7.75
CA GLY A 234 10.73 -2.37 8.31
C GLY A 234 11.81 -2.13 7.26
N LEU A 235 12.81 -1.35 7.64
CA LEU A 235 13.97 -1.07 6.79
C LEU A 235 15.22 -1.68 7.42
N HIS A 236 15.85 -2.58 6.68
CA HIS A 236 17.09 -3.27 7.00
C HIS A 236 18.14 -3.01 5.92
N ILE A 237 19.37 -3.35 6.21
CA ILE A 237 20.50 -3.17 5.27
C ILE A 237 20.34 -3.94 3.96
N ASP A 238 19.58 -5.04 3.95
CA ASP A 238 19.48 -6.03 2.86
C ASP A 238 18.04 -6.29 2.41
N HIS A 239 17.06 -5.78 3.13
CA HIS A 239 15.66 -5.96 2.80
C HIS A 239 14.78 -4.84 3.33
N PHE A 240 13.62 -4.74 2.74
CA PHE A 240 12.52 -3.91 3.17
C PHE A 240 11.27 -4.78 3.22
N TYR A 241 10.41 -4.56 4.21
CA TYR A 241 9.12 -5.21 4.22
C TYR A 241 8.00 -4.23 4.57
N VAL A 242 6.81 -4.57 4.13
CA VAL A 242 5.60 -3.83 4.44
C VAL A 242 4.52 -4.77 4.93
N PHE A 243 3.92 -4.41 6.05
CA PHE A 243 2.61 -4.89 6.46
C PHE A 243 1.57 -3.84 6.13
N TRP A 244 0.43 -4.26 5.61
CA TRP A 244 -0.76 -3.43 5.66
C TRP A 244 -1.88 -4.18 6.36
N LEU A 245 -2.59 -3.45 7.20
CA LEU A 245 -3.63 -4.00 8.05
C LEU A 245 -4.99 -3.76 7.39
N GLU A 246 -5.75 -4.82 7.23
CA GLU A 246 -7.12 -4.79 6.74
C GLU A 246 -8.07 -5.12 7.90
N PRO A 247 -8.71 -4.12 8.54
CA PRO A 247 -9.69 -4.37 9.57
C PRO A 247 -10.88 -5.16 9.01
N LYS A 248 -11.21 -6.30 9.60
CA LYS A 248 -12.38 -7.09 9.23
C LYS A 248 -13.56 -6.81 10.17
N SER A 249 -13.26 -6.54 11.43
CA SER A 249 -14.21 -6.13 12.47
C SER A 249 -13.45 -5.41 13.60
N ILE A 250 -14.14 -5.01 14.65
CA ILE A 250 -13.51 -4.46 15.87
C ILE A 250 -12.59 -5.46 16.57
N THR A 251 -12.73 -6.76 16.33
CA THR A 251 -11.97 -7.84 17.00
C THR A 251 -11.20 -8.71 16.03
N GLN A 252 -11.17 -8.36 14.75
CA GLN A 252 -10.48 -9.15 13.73
C GLN A 252 -9.77 -8.25 12.73
N THR A 253 -8.52 -8.57 12.44
CA THR A 253 -7.68 -7.89 11.46
C THR A 253 -7.03 -8.94 10.57
N LYS A 254 -7.00 -8.69 9.28
CA LYS A 254 -6.13 -9.42 8.37
C LYS A 254 -4.87 -8.61 8.15
N GLU A 255 -3.75 -9.22 8.44
CA GLU A 255 -2.43 -8.66 8.16
C GLU A 255 -1.92 -9.23 6.84
N HIS A 256 -1.40 -8.35 6.01
CA HIS A 256 -0.75 -8.72 4.77
C HIS A 256 0.72 -8.28 4.85
N LEU A 257 1.63 -9.15 4.51
CA LEU A 257 3.07 -8.90 4.47
C LEU A 257 3.59 -9.05 3.05
N MET A 258 4.37 -8.09 2.60
CA MET A 258 5.18 -8.19 1.40
C MET A 258 6.65 -7.93 1.74
N MET A 259 7.53 -8.83 1.28
CA MET A 259 8.99 -8.72 1.43
C MET A 259 9.62 -8.23 0.13
N TYR A 260 10.58 -7.33 0.26
CA TYR A 260 11.41 -6.80 -0.82
C TYR A 260 12.88 -7.00 -0.49
N TYR A 261 13.65 -7.37 -1.47
CA TYR A 261 15.08 -7.63 -1.35
C TYR A 261 15.87 -6.74 -2.30
N VAL A 262 17.15 -6.56 -2.03
CA VAL A 262 18.04 -5.74 -2.86
C VAL A 262 18.58 -6.55 -4.03
N GLY A 263 18.37 -6.08 -5.27
CA GLY A 263 18.89 -6.69 -6.50
C GLY A 263 17.99 -7.77 -7.10
N ASP A 264 18.52 -8.45 -8.12
CA ASP A 264 17.77 -9.41 -8.95
C ASP A 264 18.10 -10.89 -8.64
N ASP A 265 18.99 -11.17 -7.70
CA ASP A 265 19.52 -12.50 -7.40
C ASP A 265 18.71 -13.24 -6.30
N LEU A 266 17.40 -13.46 -6.55
CA LEU A 266 16.51 -14.24 -5.67
C LEU A 266 16.18 -15.60 -6.24
#